data_929ad38694753fae0206a0d0eb26d91c
#
_entry.id   929ad38694753fae0206a0d0eb26d91c
#
_cell.length_a   1.000
_cell.length_b   1.000
_cell.length_c   1.000
_cell.angle_alpha   90.00
_cell.angle_beta   90.00
_cell.angle_gamma   90.00
#
_symmetry.space_group_name_H-M   'P 1'
#
loop_
_entity.id
_entity.type
_entity.pdbx_description
1 polymer ?
#
loop_
_entity_poly.entity_id
_entity_poly.type
_entity_poly.pdbx_seq_one_letter_code
_entity_poly.pdbx_strand_id
1 'polypeptide(L)'
;RVFALLALDLQRFKQLNDSLGHEVADQLLQKIARRLVNALPEADTIARLSGDEFAVLFNAYGNLSSLARVATRLASKLRLPVTIDGHELVVSASMGISLLPDSAREISALVSQSNMAMQHAKHLGGNNFQFYTDSLQASTLERLQLENQLRKAIEEKQLKVFYQPKLCLATGKLNAAEALVRWDHPTMGRVPPGDFIGLAEETGLIGPIGEFVLRQACWQACEWQRQGLDAIRVSVNLSVHQLRQGKLVSLVRQVLEETGLEPGYLELELTESQLLDSVEHIIATFQQLRDLGVKLAIDDFGTGYSSLSYLKRIPVDYVKIDQAFIRGLGEGTEDAAITRAIIAMAHGLSLKVVAEGVEHQEQLEFLKAERCDEVQGYLISRPVEAQVLAVLLRENGVD
;
A
#
# COMPACT_ATOMS: atom_id res chain seq x y z
N ARG A 1 -8.12 -4.39 -42.90
CA ARG A 1 -8.96 -3.47 -42.09
C ARG A 1 -8.20 -3.20 -40.81
N VAL A 2 -8.27 -1.98 -40.34
CA VAL A 2 -7.59 -1.54 -39.11
C VAL A 2 -8.66 -1.36 -38.04
N PHE A 3 -8.51 -2.05 -36.90
CA PHE A 3 -9.41 -1.97 -35.77
C PHE A 3 -8.67 -1.61 -34.48
N ALA A 4 -9.31 -0.85 -33.62
CA ALA A 4 -8.87 -0.70 -32.24
C ALA A 4 -9.98 -1.18 -31.30
N LEU A 5 -9.63 -1.98 -30.30
CA LEU A 5 -10.52 -2.39 -29.23
C LEU A 5 -10.04 -1.76 -27.93
N LEU A 6 -10.94 -1.04 -27.28
CA LEU A 6 -10.73 -0.50 -25.95
C LEU A 6 -11.61 -1.29 -24.97
N ALA A 7 -10.99 -2.04 -24.08
CA ALA A 7 -11.64 -2.65 -22.94
C ALA A 7 -11.63 -1.67 -21.76
N LEU A 8 -12.71 -1.62 -21.01
CA LEU A 8 -12.91 -0.68 -19.89
C LEU A 8 -13.56 -1.40 -18.72
N ASP A 9 -13.09 -1.12 -17.51
CA ASP A 9 -13.64 -1.64 -16.25
C ASP A 9 -13.76 -0.49 -15.24
N LEU A 10 -14.94 -0.44 -14.57
CA LEU A 10 -15.23 0.60 -13.59
C LEU A 10 -14.60 0.25 -12.24
N GLN A 11 -13.81 1.15 -11.71
CA GLN A 11 -13.15 0.92 -10.45
C GLN A 11 -14.12 1.01 -9.27
N ARG A 12 -13.89 0.13 -8.28
CA ARG A 12 -14.67 0.05 -7.04
C ARG A 12 -16.17 -0.20 -7.24
N PHE A 13 -16.60 -0.62 -8.44
CA PHE A 13 -18.02 -0.87 -8.72
C PHE A 13 -18.61 -1.95 -7.79
N LYS A 14 -17.85 -3.03 -7.51
CA LYS A 14 -18.28 -4.06 -6.57
C LYS A 14 -18.52 -3.50 -5.17
N GLN A 15 -17.63 -2.65 -4.67
CA GLN A 15 -17.78 -2.02 -3.34
C GLN A 15 -19.00 -1.11 -3.29
N LEU A 16 -19.25 -0.38 -4.38
CA LEU A 16 -20.43 0.47 -4.52
C LEU A 16 -21.71 -0.37 -4.52
N ASN A 17 -21.74 -1.46 -5.29
CA ASN A 17 -22.86 -2.39 -5.33
C ASN A 17 -23.13 -3.03 -3.96
N ASP A 18 -22.10 -3.45 -3.26
CA ASP A 18 -22.19 -4.03 -1.91
C ASP A 18 -22.68 -3.01 -0.86
N SER A 19 -22.36 -1.72 -1.05
CA SER A 19 -22.72 -0.66 -0.10
C SER A 19 -24.06 -0.02 -0.34
N LEU A 20 -24.44 0.22 -1.61
CA LEU A 20 -25.66 0.97 -2.01
C LEU A 20 -26.75 0.09 -2.64
N GLY A 21 -26.45 -1.18 -2.87
CA GLY A 21 -27.38 -2.16 -3.41
C GLY A 21 -27.45 -2.17 -4.95
N HIS A 22 -28.05 -3.24 -5.47
CA HIS A 22 -28.09 -3.53 -6.90
C HIS A 22 -28.86 -2.49 -7.73
N GLU A 23 -29.96 -1.90 -7.19
CA GLU A 23 -30.76 -0.91 -7.90
C GLU A 23 -29.97 0.37 -8.22
N VAL A 24 -29.20 0.88 -7.26
CA VAL A 24 -28.30 2.05 -7.45
C VAL A 24 -27.17 1.71 -8.41
N ALA A 25 -26.59 0.51 -8.29
CA ALA A 25 -25.53 0.03 -9.18
C ALA A 25 -26.03 -0.09 -10.64
N ASP A 26 -27.23 -0.61 -10.87
CA ASP A 26 -27.82 -0.71 -12.20
C ASP A 26 -28.13 0.67 -12.81
N GLN A 27 -28.66 1.61 -12.03
CA GLN A 27 -28.88 3.00 -12.47
C GLN A 27 -27.52 3.67 -12.84
N LEU A 28 -26.47 3.41 -12.05
CA LEU A 28 -25.13 3.91 -12.36
C LEU A 28 -24.62 3.37 -13.70
N LEU A 29 -24.72 2.05 -13.92
CA LEU A 29 -24.31 1.44 -15.17
C LEU A 29 -25.05 2.01 -16.39
N GLN A 30 -26.36 2.26 -16.27
CA GLN A 30 -27.14 2.88 -17.33
C GLN A 30 -26.66 4.31 -17.63
N LYS A 31 -26.35 5.09 -16.58
CA LYS A 31 -25.84 6.48 -16.76
C LYS A 31 -24.45 6.47 -17.36
N ILE A 32 -23.58 5.54 -16.94
CA ILE A 32 -22.25 5.35 -17.52
C ILE A 32 -22.35 4.93 -18.99
N ALA A 33 -23.20 3.95 -19.33
CA ALA A 33 -23.40 3.54 -20.72
C ALA A 33 -23.83 4.71 -21.62
N ARG A 34 -24.78 5.56 -21.17
CA ARG A 34 -25.18 6.78 -21.89
C ARG A 34 -24.03 7.78 -22.01
N ARG A 35 -23.22 7.92 -20.95
CA ARG A 35 -22.03 8.79 -20.95
C ARG A 35 -20.98 8.31 -21.95
N LEU A 36 -20.75 6.98 -22.05
CA LEU A 36 -19.87 6.38 -23.04
C LEU A 36 -20.33 6.70 -24.47
N VAL A 37 -21.60 6.47 -24.78
CA VAL A 37 -22.17 6.75 -26.11
C VAL A 37 -22.01 8.24 -26.47
N ASN A 38 -22.31 9.13 -25.54
CA ASN A 38 -22.20 10.58 -25.77
C ASN A 38 -20.74 11.08 -25.86
N ALA A 39 -19.81 10.40 -25.20
CA ALA A 39 -18.40 10.77 -25.21
C ALA A 39 -17.63 10.24 -26.42
N LEU A 40 -18.15 9.22 -27.09
CA LEU A 40 -17.47 8.46 -28.16
C LEU A 40 -18.33 8.39 -29.45
N PRO A 41 -18.65 9.53 -30.08
CA PRO A 41 -19.42 9.55 -31.33
C PRO A 41 -18.63 8.90 -32.50
N GLU A 42 -17.31 8.77 -32.37
CA GLU A 42 -16.43 8.10 -33.33
C GLU A 42 -16.34 6.57 -33.17
N ALA A 43 -16.97 5.99 -32.14
CA ALA A 43 -16.97 4.55 -31.92
C ALA A 43 -18.01 3.86 -32.82
N ASP A 44 -17.62 2.75 -33.44
CA ASP A 44 -18.52 1.92 -34.23
C ASP A 44 -19.45 1.06 -33.37
N THR A 45 -18.93 0.55 -32.27
CA THR A 45 -19.70 -0.28 -31.35
C THR A 45 -19.27 -0.03 -29.92
N ILE A 46 -20.25 0.13 -29.05
CA ILE A 46 -20.07 0.17 -27.60
C ILE A 46 -20.92 -0.96 -27.02
N ALA A 47 -20.27 -1.87 -26.31
CA ALA A 47 -20.91 -3.03 -25.70
C ALA A 47 -20.60 -3.11 -24.20
N ARG A 48 -21.57 -3.55 -23.41
CA ARG A 48 -21.33 -4.02 -22.05
C ARG A 48 -21.13 -5.53 -22.10
N LEU A 49 -20.00 -6.01 -21.60
CA LEU A 49 -19.64 -7.42 -21.67
C LEU A 49 -20.19 -8.20 -20.47
N SER A 50 -19.88 -7.75 -19.28
CA SER A 50 -20.35 -8.35 -18.02
C SER A 50 -20.16 -7.35 -16.89
N GLY A 51 -21.01 -7.41 -15.86
CA GLY A 51 -20.84 -6.60 -14.64
C GLY A 51 -20.55 -5.12 -14.93
N ASP A 52 -19.37 -4.68 -14.63
CA ASP A 52 -18.81 -3.34 -14.81
C ASP A 52 -17.87 -3.19 -16.00
N GLU A 53 -17.78 -4.23 -16.85
CA GLU A 53 -16.89 -4.26 -18.02
C GLU A 53 -17.62 -3.81 -19.29
N PHE A 54 -16.98 -2.88 -20.01
CA PHE A 54 -17.43 -2.39 -21.32
C PHE A 54 -16.33 -2.57 -22.36
N ALA A 55 -16.75 -2.69 -23.61
CA ALA A 55 -15.86 -2.71 -24.77
C ALA A 55 -16.28 -1.66 -25.79
N VAL A 56 -15.31 -1.00 -26.40
CA VAL A 56 -15.52 -0.02 -27.48
C VAL A 56 -14.68 -0.42 -28.68
N LEU A 57 -15.33 -0.59 -29.82
CA LEU A 57 -14.69 -0.91 -31.08
C LEU A 57 -14.63 0.33 -31.97
N PHE A 58 -13.44 0.57 -32.52
CA PHE A 58 -13.21 1.60 -33.53
C PHE A 58 -12.77 0.93 -34.84
N ASN A 59 -13.48 1.21 -35.94
CA ASN A 59 -13.13 0.76 -37.27
C ASN A 59 -12.44 1.93 -38.00
N ALA A 60 -11.19 1.75 -38.39
CA ALA A 60 -10.39 2.79 -39.04
C ALA A 60 -10.02 3.98 -38.14
N TYR A 61 -9.36 3.72 -37.01
CA TYR A 61 -8.75 4.78 -36.21
C TYR A 61 -7.60 5.45 -36.99
N GLY A 62 -7.41 6.77 -36.79
CA GLY A 62 -6.40 7.52 -37.55
C GLY A 62 -4.96 7.21 -37.18
N ASN A 63 -4.60 7.30 -35.88
CA ASN A 63 -3.28 6.99 -35.33
C ASN A 63 -3.33 6.77 -33.82
N LEU A 64 -2.24 6.29 -33.22
CA LEU A 64 -2.11 6.06 -31.77
C LEU A 64 -2.41 7.31 -30.95
N SER A 65 -1.94 8.48 -31.40
CA SER A 65 -2.17 9.74 -30.69
C SER A 65 -3.66 10.13 -30.66
N SER A 66 -4.44 9.79 -31.68
CA SER A 66 -5.89 10.03 -31.70
C SER A 66 -6.60 9.13 -30.69
N LEU A 67 -6.25 7.86 -30.62
CA LEU A 67 -6.80 6.92 -29.63
C LEU A 67 -6.42 7.31 -28.21
N ALA A 68 -5.19 7.76 -27.98
CA ALA A 68 -4.75 8.26 -26.68
C ALA A 68 -5.57 9.47 -26.23
N ARG A 69 -5.85 10.43 -27.14
CA ARG A 69 -6.74 11.57 -26.85
C ARG A 69 -8.18 11.12 -26.53
N VAL A 70 -8.70 10.14 -27.25
CA VAL A 70 -10.01 9.56 -26.98
C VAL A 70 -10.06 8.93 -25.60
N ALA A 71 -9.08 8.12 -25.23
CA ALA A 71 -8.97 7.49 -23.92
C ALA A 71 -8.84 8.53 -22.79
N THR A 72 -7.99 9.55 -22.97
CA THR A 72 -7.85 10.66 -22.00
C THR A 72 -9.16 11.42 -21.81
N ARG A 73 -9.85 11.77 -22.91
CA ARG A 73 -11.16 12.43 -22.88
C ARG A 73 -12.18 11.56 -22.15
N LEU A 74 -12.20 10.26 -22.41
CA LEU A 74 -13.11 9.32 -21.78
C LEU A 74 -12.84 9.21 -20.29
N ALA A 75 -11.60 9.05 -19.85
CA ALA A 75 -11.23 9.03 -18.44
C ALA A 75 -11.72 10.28 -17.71
N SER A 76 -11.51 11.48 -18.29
CA SER A 76 -11.99 12.73 -17.72
C SER A 76 -13.51 12.81 -17.63
N LYS A 77 -14.22 12.32 -18.63
CA LYS A 77 -15.69 12.33 -18.66
C LYS A 77 -16.30 11.33 -17.66
N LEU A 78 -15.69 10.17 -17.47
CA LEU A 78 -16.17 9.16 -16.52
C LEU A 78 -16.04 9.65 -15.07
N ARG A 79 -15.04 10.44 -14.75
CA ARG A 79 -14.86 11.04 -13.41
C ARG A 79 -15.87 12.11 -13.03
N LEU A 80 -16.67 12.61 -13.98
CA LEU A 80 -17.70 13.59 -13.64
C LEU A 80 -18.74 12.94 -12.72
N PRO A 81 -19.16 13.63 -11.65
CA PRO A 81 -20.14 13.10 -10.72
C PRO A 81 -21.42 12.61 -11.38
N VAL A 82 -22.03 11.59 -10.80
CA VAL A 82 -23.33 11.05 -11.20
C VAL A 82 -24.24 11.07 -9.99
N THR A 83 -25.35 11.80 -10.06
CA THR A 83 -26.33 11.83 -8.97
C THR A 83 -27.37 10.71 -9.16
N ILE A 84 -27.52 9.83 -8.15
CA ILE A 84 -28.50 8.75 -8.10
C ILE A 84 -29.14 8.77 -6.71
N ASP A 85 -30.46 8.88 -6.66
CA ASP A 85 -31.26 8.89 -5.42
C ASP A 85 -30.71 9.86 -4.34
N GLY A 86 -30.22 11.03 -4.79
CA GLY A 86 -29.65 12.06 -3.91
C GLY A 86 -28.18 11.83 -3.52
N HIS A 87 -27.58 10.72 -3.90
CA HIS A 87 -26.15 10.44 -3.71
C HIS A 87 -25.33 10.90 -4.92
N GLU A 88 -24.26 11.62 -4.66
CA GLU A 88 -23.30 12.04 -5.67
C GLU A 88 -22.16 11.01 -5.73
N LEU A 89 -22.09 10.26 -6.82
CA LEU A 89 -21.15 9.17 -7.03
C LEU A 89 -20.11 9.56 -8.05
N VAL A 90 -18.84 9.36 -7.73
CA VAL A 90 -17.70 9.52 -8.63
C VAL A 90 -17.11 8.15 -8.92
N VAL A 91 -17.06 7.78 -10.20
CA VAL A 91 -16.42 6.53 -10.63
C VAL A 91 -15.26 6.83 -11.56
N SER A 92 -14.25 5.98 -11.52
CA SER A 92 -13.15 6.00 -12.46
C SER A 92 -13.07 4.68 -13.21
N ALA A 93 -12.30 4.64 -14.29
CA ALA A 93 -12.18 3.45 -15.10
C ALA A 93 -10.71 3.17 -15.47
N SER A 94 -10.37 1.89 -15.53
CA SER A 94 -9.14 1.41 -16.14
C SER A 94 -9.42 0.98 -17.57
N MET A 95 -8.55 1.34 -18.50
CA MET A 95 -8.78 1.06 -19.92
C MET A 95 -7.56 0.38 -20.54
N GLY A 96 -7.80 -0.61 -21.40
CA GLY A 96 -6.77 -1.28 -22.19
C GLY A 96 -7.08 -1.20 -23.67
N ILE A 97 -6.08 -0.89 -24.48
CA ILE A 97 -6.25 -0.68 -25.93
C ILE A 97 -5.36 -1.67 -26.67
N SER A 98 -5.96 -2.42 -27.59
CA SER A 98 -5.27 -3.30 -28.54
C SER A 98 -5.61 -2.92 -29.97
N LEU A 99 -4.73 -3.24 -30.89
CA LEU A 99 -4.77 -2.80 -32.28
C LEU A 99 -4.66 -3.98 -33.24
N LEU A 100 -5.45 -3.96 -34.30
CA LEU A 100 -5.32 -4.92 -35.40
C LEU A 100 -5.03 -4.13 -36.69
N PRO A 101 -3.97 -4.44 -37.45
CA PRO A 101 -3.08 -5.59 -37.32
C PRO A 101 -1.84 -5.36 -36.43
N ASP A 102 -1.66 -4.20 -35.82
CA ASP A 102 -0.40 -3.79 -35.18
C ASP A 102 -0.01 -4.70 -34.00
N SER A 103 -0.92 -4.95 -33.05
CA SER A 103 -0.66 -5.82 -31.91
C SER A 103 -1.30 -7.20 -32.03
N ALA A 104 -2.45 -7.32 -32.71
CA ALA A 104 -3.18 -8.58 -32.91
C ALA A 104 -3.31 -8.94 -34.37
N ARG A 105 -3.34 -10.24 -34.70
CA ARG A 105 -3.63 -10.76 -36.04
C ARG A 105 -5.02 -11.38 -36.15
N GLU A 106 -5.64 -11.70 -35.02
CA GLU A 106 -6.95 -12.34 -34.90
C GLU A 106 -7.80 -11.60 -33.86
N ILE A 107 -9.11 -11.72 -33.98
CA ILE A 107 -10.07 -11.06 -33.09
C ILE A 107 -9.94 -11.58 -31.64
N SER A 108 -9.72 -12.87 -31.47
CA SER A 108 -9.50 -13.49 -30.16
C SER A 108 -8.28 -12.89 -29.45
N ALA A 109 -7.18 -12.69 -30.17
CA ALA A 109 -6.00 -12.04 -29.67
C ALA A 109 -6.26 -10.56 -29.34
N LEU A 110 -7.02 -9.84 -30.17
CA LEU A 110 -7.38 -8.45 -29.94
C LEU A 110 -8.11 -8.26 -28.61
N VAL A 111 -9.10 -9.14 -28.31
CA VAL A 111 -9.85 -9.12 -27.04
C VAL A 111 -8.94 -9.46 -25.85
N SER A 112 -8.15 -10.52 -25.96
CA SER A 112 -7.22 -10.92 -24.89
C SER A 112 -6.20 -9.83 -24.57
N GLN A 113 -5.64 -9.20 -25.57
CA GLN A 113 -4.64 -8.14 -25.47
C GLN A 113 -5.22 -6.85 -24.87
N SER A 114 -6.44 -6.44 -25.26
CA SER A 114 -7.07 -5.28 -24.64
C SER A 114 -7.36 -5.51 -23.15
N ASN A 115 -7.76 -6.73 -22.79
CA ASN A 115 -7.98 -7.10 -21.37
C ASN A 115 -6.65 -7.11 -20.58
N MET A 116 -5.55 -7.64 -21.14
CA MET A 116 -4.23 -7.58 -20.49
C MET A 116 -3.78 -6.15 -20.24
N ALA A 117 -3.94 -5.28 -21.24
CA ALA A 117 -3.61 -3.86 -21.10
C ALA A 117 -4.50 -3.16 -20.06
N MET A 118 -5.79 -3.50 -19.99
CA MET A 118 -6.71 -2.97 -18.98
C MET A 118 -6.33 -3.42 -17.56
N GLN A 119 -5.97 -4.68 -17.37
CA GLN A 119 -5.47 -5.18 -16.08
C GLN A 119 -4.18 -4.46 -15.67
N HIS A 120 -3.26 -4.23 -16.60
CA HIS A 120 -2.06 -3.44 -16.32
C HIS A 120 -2.40 -1.99 -15.92
N ALA A 121 -3.38 -1.36 -16.58
CA ALA A 121 -3.86 -0.04 -16.20
C ALA A 121 -4.43 -0.03 -14.77
N LYS A 122 -5.14 -1.09 -14.33
CA LYS A 122 -5.59 -1.26 -12.94
C LYS A 122 -4.43 -1.29 -11.95
N HIS A 123 -3.38 -2.07 -12.24
CA HIS A 123 -2.21 -2.21 -11.38
C HIS A 123 -1.41 -0.91 -11.22
N LEU A 124 -1.42 -0.04 -12.22
CA LEU A 124 -0.80 1.28 -12.16
C LEU A 124 -1.64 2.32 -11.38
N GLY A 125 -2.53 1.88 -10.50
CA GLY A 125 -3.37 2.74 -9.66
C GLY A 125 -4.72 3.09 -10.28
N GLY A 126 -5.02 2.57 -11.48
CA GLY A 126 -6.29 2.80 -12.17
C GLY A 126 -6.49 4.23 -12.67
N ASN A 127 -7.69 4.51 -13.18
CA ASN A 127 -8.05 5.80 -13.81
C ASN A 127 -7.08 6.26 -14.90
N ASN A 128 -6.52 5.29 -15.61
CA ASN A 128 -5.60 5.49 -16.73
C ASN A 128 -5.90 4.51 -17.86
N PHE A 129 -5.16 4.64 -18.94
CA PHE A 129 -5.24 3.70 -20.05
C PHE A 129 -3.84 3.18 -20.44
N GLN A 130 -3.79 1.98 -20.95
CA GLN A 130 -2.57 1.35 -21.46
C GLN A 130 -2.82 0.79 -22.85
N PHE A 131 -1.82 0.92 -23.73
CA PHE A 131 -1.76 0.17 -24.98
C PHE A 131 -1.14 -1.19 -24.74
N TYR A 132 -1.65 -2.22 -25.39
CA TYR A 132 -1.00 -3.51 -25.38
C TYR A 132 0.36 -3.44 -26.08
N THR A 133 1.36 -4.07 -25.48
CA THR A 133 2.70 -4.31 -26.04
C THR A 133 3.14 -5.73 -25.71
N ASP A 134 4.05 -6.31 -26.51
CA ASP A 134 4.57 -7.66 -26.22
C ASP A 134 5.33 -7.72 -24.88
N SER A 135 5.96 -6.62 -24.47
CA SER A 135 6.57 -6.50 -23.14
C SER A 135 5.55 -6.60 -22.00
N LEU A 136 4.32 -6.18 -22.24
CA LEU A 136 3.23 -6.26 -21.28
C LEU A 136 2.73 -7.71 -21.09
N GLN A 137 2.74 -8.50 -22.16
CA GLN A 137 2.45 -9.94 -22.08
C GLN A 137 3.53 -10.67 -21.27
N ALA A 138 4.81 -10.36 -21.52
CA ALA A 138 5.92 -10.93 -20.76
C ALA A 138 5.80 -10.59 -19.26
N SER A 139 5.54 -9.33 -18.92
CA SER A 139 5.37 -8.90 -17.52
C SER A 139 4.18 -9.55 -16.84
N THR A 140 3.09 -9.83 -17.56
CA THR A 140 1.92 -10.53 -17.02
C THR A 140 2.24 -11.99 -16.69
N LEU A 141 2.99 -12.69 -17.57
CA LEU A 141 3.45 -14.05 -17.31
C LEU A 141 4.44 -14.12 -16.15
N GLU A 142 5.40 -13.21 -16.10
CA GLU A 142 6.35 -13.09 -14.97
C GLU A 142 5.61 -12.87 -13.65
N ARG A 143 4.58 -12.04 -13.66
CA ARG A 143 3.76 -11.76 -12.48
C ARG A 143 2.98 -12.99 -12.01
N LEU A 144 2.36 -13.76 -12.91
CA LEU A 144 1.69 -15.02 -12.59
C LEU A 144 2.67 -16.08 -12.04
N GLN A 145 3.88 -16.12 -12.60
CA GLN A 145 4.93 -16.99 -12.08
C GLN A 145 5.35 -16.56 -10.67
N LEU A 146 5.53 -15.25 -10.45
CA LEU A 146 5.90 -14.71 -9.14
C LEU A 146 4.81 -14.98 -8.09
N GLU A 147 3.51 -14.87 -8.44
CA GLU A 147 2.40 -15.24 -7.55
C GLU A 147 2.49 -16.70 -7.11
N ASN A 148 2.65 -17.61 -8.06
CA ASN A 148 2.76 -19.04 -7.77
C ASN A 148 4.00 -19.34 -6.91
N GLN A 149 5.12 -18.65 -7.18
CA GLN A 149 6.35 -18.79 -6.39
C GLN A 149 6.17 -18.22 -4.98
N LEU A 150 5.48 -17.08 -4.82
CA LEU A 150 5.20 -16.49 -3.51
C LEU A 150 4.30 -17.40 -2.67
N ARG A 151 3.31 -18.05 -3.26
CA ARG A 151 2.46 -19.02 -2.59
C ARG A 151 3.30 -20.20 -2.04
N LYS A 152 4.20 -20.72 -2.86
CA LYS A 152 5.15 -21.75 -2.42
C LYS A 152 6.13 -21.24 -1.36
N ALA A 153 6.58 -20.00 -1.47
CA ALA A 153 7.52 -19.40 -0.52
C ALA A 153 6.95 -19.36 0.91
N ILE A 154 5.64 -19.12 1.05
CA ILE A 154 4.94 -19.17 2.34
C ILE A 154 4.97 -20.61 2.92
N GLU A 155 4.66 -21.60 2.08
CA GLU A 155 4.63 -23.02 2.47
C GLU A 155 6.03 -23.57 2.79
N GLU A 156 7.03 -23.22 1.98
CA GLU A 156 8.40 -23.74 2.05
C GLU A 156 9.33 -22.93 2.96
N LYS A 157 8.79 -21.95 3.72
CA LYS A 157 9.55 -21.09 4.67
C LYS A 157 10.69 -20.33 4.04
N GLN A 158 10.51 -19.83 2.80
CA GLN A 158 11.49 -18.98 2.12
C GLN A 158 11.42 -17.51 2.57
N LEU A 159 10.40 -17.16 3.35
CA LEU A 159 10.27 -15.83 3.94
C LEU A 159 11.10 -15.75 5.23
N LYS A 160 11.77 -14.61 5.40
CA LYS A 160 12.55 -14.26 6.60
C LYS A 160 12.14 -12.90 7.10
N VAL A 161 12.39 -12.64 8.38
CA VAL A 161 12.19 -11.31 8.98
C VAL A 161 13.55 -10.71 9.30
N PHE A 162 13.77 -9.52 8.79
CA PHE A 162 14.90 -8.66 9.11
C PHE A 162 14.42 -7.56 10.04
N TYR A 163 15.32 -6.98 10.79
CA TYR A 163 14.99 -5.98 11.79
C TYR A 163 15.82 -4.73 11.56
N GLN A 164 15.17 -3.58 11.51
CA GLN A 164 15.83 -2.29 11.43
C GLN A 164 15.67 -1.54 12.74
N PRO A 165 16.77 -1.24 13.45
CA PRO A 165 16.71 -0.59 14.76
C PRO A 165 16.23 0.85 14.64
N LYS A 166 15.50 1.30 15.68
CA LYS A 166 15.11 2.68 15.93
C LYS A 166 15.92 3.20 17.12
N LEU A 167 16.47 4.40 16.98
CA LEU A 167 17.28 5.07 18.02
C LEU A 167 16.41 6.10 18.73
N CYS A 168 16.29 6.01 20.04
CA CYS A 168 15.69 7.03 20.88
C CYS A 168 16.67 8.22 21.05
N LEU A 169 16.28 9.41 20.59
CA LEU A 169 17.16 10.57 20.61
C LEU A 169 17.39 11.15 22.01
N ALA A 170 16.46 10.93 22.95
CA ALA A 170 16.59 11.40 24.31
C ALA A 170 17.61 10.59 25.13
N THR A 171 17.71 9.28 24.87
CA THR A 171 18.57 8.37 25.65
C THR A 171 19.82 7.94 24.89
N GLY A 172 19.84 8.09 23.57
CA GLY A 172 20.89 7.54 22.70
C GLY A 172 20.87 6.01 22.58
N LYS A 173 19.81 5.34 23.08
CA LYS A 173 19.71 3.88 23.08
C LYS A 173 18.78 3.37 21.98
N LEU A 174 19.07 2.18 21.47
CA LEU A 174 18.16 1.44 20.60
C LEU A 174 17.00 0.93 21.46
N ASN A 175 15.78 1.39 21.20
CA ASN A 175 14.59 1.10 22.01
C ASN A 175 13.48 0.40 21.24
N ALA A 176 13.62 0.29 19.92
CA ALA A 176 12.68 -0.41 19.06
C ALA A 176 13.38 -0.96 17.81
N ALA A 177 12.68 -1.85 17.09
CA ALA A 177 13.11 -2.33 15.78
C ALA A 177 11.91 -2.64 14.91
N GLU A 178 11.95 -2.26 13.64
CA GLU A 178 10.93 -2.59 12.66
C GLU A 178 11.21 -3.96 12.03
N ALA A 179 10.19 -4.82 12.03
CA ALA A 179 10.22 -6.16 11.45
C ALA A 179 9.85 -6.09 9.97
N LEU A 180 10.81 -6.36 9.12
CA LEU A 180 10.72 -6.22 7.68
C LEU A 180 10.85 -7.57 6.99
N VAL A 181 9.79 -8.02 6.31
CA VAL A 181 9.81 -9.28 5.55
C VAL A 181 10.81 -9.22 4.41
N ARG A 182 11.50 -10.33 4.17
CA ARG A 182 12.41 -10.56 3.03
C ARG A 182 12.09 -11.92 2.42
N TRP A 183 12.17 -12.02 1.13
CA TRP A 183 11.97 -13.27 0.43
C TRP A 183 13.29 -13.76 -0.15
N ASP A 184 13.86 -14.79 0.43
CA ASP A 184 15.06 -15.47 -0.06
C ASP A 184 14.64 -16.53 -1.10
N HIS A 185 14.52 -16.10 -2.37
CA HIS A 185 14.11 -16.96 -3.47
C HIS A 185 15.25 -17.88 -3.92
N PRO A 186 15.01 -19.20 -4.17
CA PRO A 186 16.07 -20.17 -4.47
C PRO A 186 16.93 -19.84 -5.69
N THR A 187 16.36 -19.20 -6.72
CA THR A 187 17.05 -18.90 -7.98
C THR A 187 17.23 -17.42 -8.27
N MET A 188 16.33 -16.56 -7.77
CA MET A 188 16.41 -15.09 -7.96
C MET A 188 17.22 -14.38 -6.85
N GLY A 189 17.64 -15.12 -5.81
CA GLY A 189 18.24 -14.52 -4.64
C GLY A 189 17.22 -13.77 -3.79
N ARG A 190 17.63 -12.65 -3.18
CA ARG A 190 16.72 -11.88 -2.31
C ARG A 190 15.82 -10.97 -3.12
N VAL A 191 14.52 -11.28 -3.16
CA VAL A 191 13.49 -10.47 -3.79
C VAL A 191 13.09 -9.33 -2.84
N PRO A 192 13.14 -8.06 -3.29
CA PRO A 192 12.78 -6.91 -2.46
C PRO A 192 11.28 -6.86 -2.19
N PRO A 193 10.84 -6.33 -1.02
CA PRO A 193 9.41 -6.24 -0.66
C PRO A 193 8.56 -5.50 -1.70
N GLY A 194 9.11 -4.46 -2.33
CA GLY A 194 8.43 -3.69 -3.37
C GLY A 194 7.95 -4.52 -4.56
N ASP A 195 8.61 -5.65 -4.84
CA ASP A 195 8.28 -6.50 -5.98
C ASP A 195 7.16 -7.51 -5.66
N PHE A 196 6.93 -7.85 -4.39
CA PHE A 196 5.96 -8.90 -4.05
C PHE A 196 4.85 -8.48 -3.06
N ILE A 197 5.02 -7.41 -2.28
CA ILE A 197 3.99 -6.98 -1.31
C ILE A 197 2.71 -6.54 -2.03
N GLY A 198 2.80 -5.71 -3.08
CA GLY A 198 1.64 -5.31 -3.87
C GLY A 198 0.90 -6.51 -4.49
N LEU A 199 1.65 -7.49 -5.00
CA LEU A 199 1.10 -8.74 -5.50
C LEU A 199 0.42 -9.56 -4.38
N ALA A 200 1.03 -9.61 -3.19
CA ALA A 200 0.46 -10.30 -2.04
C ALA A 200 -0.85 -9.64 -1.56
N GLU A 201 -0.95 -8.32 -1.60
CA GLU A 201 -2.19 -7.59 -1.27
C GLU A 201 -3.32 -7.90 -2.25
N GLU A 202 -3.05 -7.85 -3.55
CA GLU A 202 -4.04 -8.14 -4.59
C GLU A 202 -4.56 -9.58 -4.55
N THR A 203 -3.66 -10.54 -4.25
CA THR A 203 -3.97 -11.98 -4.24
C THR A 203 -4.45 -12.48 -2.87
N GLY A 204 -4.45 -11.62 -1.84
CA GLY A 204 -4.79 -11.98 -0.46
C GLY A 204 -3.71 -12.75 0.29
N LEU A 205 -2.54 -13.00 -0.33
CA LEU A 205 -1.40 -13.65 0.31
C LEU A 205 -0.76 -12.80 1.41
N ILE A 206 -1.06 -11.50 1.44
CA ILE A 206 -0.60 -10.59 2.49
C ILE A 206 -1.09 -11.00 3.88
N GLY A 207 -2.26 -11.65 3.98
CA GLY A 207 -2.79 -12.18 5.24
C GLY A 207 -1.85 -13.20 5.89
N PRO A 208 -1.55 -14.33 5.23
CA PRO A 208 -0.57 -15.31 5.72
C PRO A 208 0.83 -14.74 5.94
N ILE A 209 1.31 -13.83 5.07
CA ILE A 209 2.60 -13.17 5.24
C ILE A 209 2.62 -12.31 6.50
N GLY A 210 1.60 -11.48 6.71
CA GLY A 210 1.51 -10.62 7.89
C GLY A 210 1.38 -11.41 9.19
N GLU A 211 0.62 -12.52 9.20
CA GLU A 211 0.58 -13.43 10.34
C GLU A 211 1.96 -14.03 10.65
N PHE A 212 2.69 -14.48 9.62
CA PHE A 212 4.07 -14.99 9.79
C PHE A 212 4.99 -13.93 10.40
N VAL A 213 4.97 -12.69 9.86
CA VAL A 213 5.81 -11.59 10.36
C VAL A 213 5.46 -11.26 11.81
N LEU A 214 4.18 -11.14 12.14
CA LEU A 214 3.70 -10.85 13.49
C LEU A 214 4.18 -11.91 14.50
N ARG A 215 3.99 -13.19 14.20
CA ARG A 215 4.43 -14.29 15.06
C ARG A 215 5.94 -14.29 15.25
N GLN A 216 6.69 -14.11 14.15
CA GLN A 216 8.14 -14.13 14.17
C GLN A 216 8.71 -12.93 14.93
N ALA A 217 8.14 -11.72 14.75
CA ALA A 217 8.57 -10.52 15.45
C ALA A 217 8.33 -10.63 16.97
N CYS A 218 7.13 -11.06 17.38
CA CYS A 218 6.82 -11.23 18.81
C CYS A 218 7.71 -12.33 19.46
N TRP A 219 7.87 -13.46 18.78
CA TRP A 219 8.74 -14.52 19.27
C TRP A 219 10.20 -14.04 19.41
N GLN A 220 10.71 -13.32 18.43
CA GLN A 220 12.08 -12.82 18.42
C GLN A 220 12.30 -11.77 19.52
N ALA A 221 11.33 -10.90 19.78
CA ALA A 221 11.42 -9.95 20.89
C ALA A 221 11.57 -10.67 22.24
N CYS A 222 10.78 -11.72 22.48
CA CYS A 222 10.90 -12.54 23.68
C CYS A 222 12.26 -13.28 23.74
N GLU A 223 12.77 -13.73 22.58
CA GLU A 223 14.06 -14.40 22.53
C GLU A 223 15.23 -13.47 22.91
N TRP A 224 15.19 -12.20 22.47
CA TRP A 224 16.19 -11.20 22.92
C TRP A 224 16.10 -10.97 24.42
N GLN A 225 14.91 -10.86 25.00
CA GLN A 225 14.74 -10.74 26.47
C GLN A 225 15.27 -11.96 27.22
N ARG A 226 15.03 -13.20 26.71
CA ARG A 226 15.61 -14.42 27.31
C ARG A 226 17.14 -14.47 27.27
N GLN A 227 17.73 -13.82 26.25
CA GLN A 227 19.18 -13.66 26.13
C GLN A 227 19.75 -12.56 27.05
N GLY A 228 18.90 -11.93 27.88
CA GLY A 228 19.30 -10.90 28.82
C GLY A 228 19.52 -9.52 28.18
N LEU A 229 19.01 -9.30 26.95
CA LEU A 229 19.05 -7.99 26.32
C LEU A 229 17.90 -7.11 26.84
N ASP A 230 18.11 -5.80 26.81
CA ASP A 230 17.05 -4.84 27.14
C ASP A 230 15.81 -5.11 26.28
N ALA A 231 14.63 -5.00 26.91
CA ALA A 231 13.39 -5.17 26.21
C ALA A 231 13.17 -4.01 25.23
N ILE A 232 13.08 -4.33 23.95
CA ILE A 232 12.81 -3.35 22.90
C ILE A 232 11.44 -3.59 22.28
N ARG A 233 10.83 -2.52 21.76
CA ARG A 233 9.57 -2.60 21.03
C ARG A 233 9.83 -3.14 19.60
N VAL A 234 9.00 -4.06 19.13
CA VAL A 234 9.02 -4.53 17.75
C VAL A 234 7.82 -3.97 16.99
N SER A 235 8.07 -3.37 15.82
CA SER A 235 7.04 -2.80 14.97
C SER A 235 6.74 -3.75 13.81
N VAL A 236 5.46 -3.90 13.47
CA VAL A 236 4.99 -4.76 12.36
C VAL A 236 4.01 -3.98 11.49
N ASN A 237 4.28 -3.95 10.20
CA ASN A 237 3.43 -3.34 9.20
C ASN A 237 2.13 -4.11 9.02
N LEU A 238 1.00 -3.40 8.98
CA LEU A 238 -0.33 -3.93 8.70
C LEU A 238 -0.77 -3.57 7.28
N SER A 239 -1.58 -4.43 6.68
CA SER A 239 -2.31 -4.11 5.45
C SER A 239 -3.78 -3.83 5.73
N VAL A 240 -4.41 -3.00 4.87
CA VAL A 240 -5.88 -2.79 4.91
C VAL A 240 -6.64 -4.11 4.77
N HIS A 241 -6.09 -5.05 4.01
CA HIS A 241 -6.71 -6.37 3.81
C HIS A 241 -6.89 -7.12 5.14
N GLN A 242 -5.86 -7.09 6.02
CA GLN A 242 -5.92 -7.73 7.34
C GLN A 242 -6.95 -7.03 8.27
N LEU A 243 -7.04 -5.69 8.21
CA LEU A 243 -8.03 -4.93 8.97
C LEU A 243 -9.47 -5.28 8.55
N ARG A 244 -9.73 -5.37 7.25
CA ARG A 244 -11.06 -5.67 6.71
C ARG A 244 -11.56 -7.09 6.99
N GLN A 245 -10.67 -8.04 7.21
CA GLN A 245 -11.05 -9.42 7.56
C GLN A 245 -11.69 -9.57 8.95
N GLY A 246 -11.61 -8.58 9.83
CA GLY A 246 -12.20 -8.60 11.16
C GLY A 246 -11.57 -9.59 12.15
N LYS A 247 -10.46 -10.22 11.79
CA LYS A 247 -9.77 -11.25 12.60
C LYS A 247 -8.48 -10.74 13.25
N LEU A 248 -8.06 -9.51 12.96
CA LEU A 248 -6.76 -8.99 13.40
C LEU A 248 -6.62 -8.97 14.93
N VAL A 249 -7.64 -8.46 15.64
CA VAL A 249 -7.59 -8.36 17.12
C VAL A 249 -7.45 -9.74 17.77
N SER A 250 -8.19 -10.74 17.28
CA SER A 250 -8.10 -12.11 17.78
C SER A 250 -6.74 -12.74 17.47
N LEU A 251 -6.19 -12.50 16.29
CA LEU A 251 -4.86 -12.97 15.91
C LEU A 251 -3.77 -12.34 16.80
N VAL A 252 -3.80 -11.02 17.00
CA VAL A 252 -2.83 -10.32 17.84
C VAL A 252 -2.88 -10.85 19.28
N ARG A 253 -4.09 -11.00 19.86
CA ARG A 253 -4.26 -11.58 21.19
C ARG A 253 -3.66 -12.98 21.28
N GLN A 254 -3.99 -13.86 20.32
CA GLN A 254 -3.47 -15.21 20.26
C GLN A 254 -1.94 -15.23 20.19
N VAL A 255 -1.33 -14.41 19.35
CA VAL A 255 0.14 -14.33 19.21
C VAL A 255 0.81 -13.84 20.48
N LEU A 256 0.24 -12.83 21.16
CA LEU A 256 0.75 -12.36 22.45
C LEU A 256 0.66 -13.44 23.53
N GLU A 257 -0.44 -14.17 23.60
CA GLU A 257 -0.62 -15.29 24.53
C GLU A 257 0.37 -16.46 24.25
N GLU A 258 0.55 -16.82 22.99
CA GLU A 258 1.47 -17.89 22.58
C GLU A 258 2.95 -17.56 22.81
N THR A 259 3.35 -16.32 22.58
CA THR A 259 4.74 -15.89 22.72
C THR A 259 5.10 -15.45 24.13
N GLY A 260 4.12 -14.96 24.88
CA GLY A 260 4.29 -14.35 26.19
C GLY A 260 4.87 -12.94 26.12
N LEU A 261 4.87 -12.28 24.95
CA LEU A 261 5.32 -10.89 24.82
C LEU A 261 4.35 -9.96 25.52
N GLU A 262 4.88 -9.08 26.39
CA GLU A 262 4.07 -8.01 26.98
C GLU A 262 3.57 -7.07 25.87
N PRO A 263 2.24 -6.78 25.80
CA PRO A 263 1.63 -6.07 24.68
C PRO A 263 2.28 -4.72 24.35
N GLY A 264 2.80 -4.00 25.36
CA GLY A 264 3.47 -2.71 25.18
C GLY A 264 4.76 -2.77 24.33
N TYR A 265 5.31 -3.96 24.11
CA TYR A 265 6.47 -4.18 23.24
C TYR A 265 6.10 -4.58 21.82
N LEU A 266 4.81 -4.64 21.47
CA LEU A 266 4.35 -4.76 20.09
C LEU A 266 3.82 -3.41 19.60
N GLU A 267 4.30 -2.96 18.45
CA GLU A 267 3.78 -1.80 17.73
C GLU A 267 3.23 -2.27 16.37
N LEU A 268 2.07 -1.78 15.99
CA LEU A 268 1.45 -2.08 14.69
C LEU A 268 1.39 -0.80 13.88
N GLU A 269 1.91 -0.83 12.66
CA GLU A 269 2.05 0.32 11.77
C GLU A 269 1.08 0.23 10.60
N LEU A 270 0.41 1.34 10.28
CA LEU A 270 -0.51 1.46 9.14
C LEU A 270 -0.21 2.74 8.38
N THR A 271 -0.11 2.68 7.06
CA THR A 271 0.20 3.87 6.26
C THR A 271 -0.95 4.89 6.26
N GLU A 272 -0.60 6.16 6.12
CA GLU A 272 -1.57 7.27 6.08
C GLU A 272 -2.66 7.07 5.02
N SER A 273 -2.28 6.67 3.81
CA SER A 273 -3.20 6.46 2.69
C SER A 273 -4.23 5.34 2.95
N GLN A 274 -3.85 4.35 3.73
CA GLN A 274 -4.71 3.23 4.11
C GLN A 274 -5.80 3.63 5.14
N LEU A 275 -5.58 4.69 5.91
CA LEU A 275 -6.55 5.18 6.89
C LEU A 275 -7.81 5.77 6.27
N LEU A 276 -7.74 6.29 5.04
CA LEU A 276 -8.85 7.00 4.39
C LEU A 276 -9.99 6.08 3.92
N ASP A 277 -9.74 4.80 3.78
CA ASP A 277 -10.63 3.83 3.12
C ASP A 277 -11.72 3.19 4.01
N SER A 278 -11.85 3.49 5.29
CA SER A 278 -12.92 2.99 6.19
C SER A 278 -12.67 3.44 7.65
N VAL A 279 -12.57 4.73 7.84
CA VAL A 279 -12.11 5.36 9.10
C VAL A 279 -12.80 4.82 10.35
N GLU A 280 -14.11 4.63 10.34
CA GLU A 280 -14.86 4.20 11.53
C GLU A 280 -14.55 2.76 11.95
N HIS A 281 -14.41 1.86 10.98
CA HIS A 281 -14.03 0.47 11.26
C HIS A 281 -12.58 0.37 11.76
N ILE A 282 -11.68 1.16 11.19
CA ILE A 282 -10.27 1.24 11.62
C ILE A 282 -10.19 1.78 13.06
N ILE A 283 -10.92 2.85 13.39
CA ILE A 283 -10.95 3.41 14.75
C ILE A 283 -11.40 2.36 15.76
N ALA A 284 -12.48 1.63 15.46
CA ALA A 284 -12.99 0.60 16.37
C ALA A 284 -11.97 -0.55 16.56
N THR A 285 -11.31 -0.98 15.50
CA THR A 285 -10.27 -2.02 15.56
C THR A 285 -9.04 -1.53 16.34
N PHE A 286 -8.59 -0.31 16.09
CA PHE A 286 -7.46 0.30 16.80
C PHE A 286 -7.74 0.48 18.28
N GLN A 287 -8.98 0.85 18.66
CA GLN A 287 -9.36 0.93 20.06
C GLN A 287 -9.24 -0.44 20.75
N GLN A 288 -9.72 -1.51 20.12
CA GLN A 288 -9.59 -2.87 20.66
C GLN A 288 -8.12 -3.32 20.80
N LEU A 289 -7.26 -2.98 19.82
CA LEU A 289 -5.83 -3.26 19.90
C LEU A 289 -5.15 -2.49 21.03
N ARG A 290 -5.50 -1.22 21.19
CA ARG A 290 -5.02 -0.38 22.28
C ARG A 290 -5.48 -0.89 23.66
N ASP A 291 -6.71 -1.38 23.76
CA ASP A 291 -7.25 -1.99 25.00
C ASP A 291 -6.50 -3.29 25.37
N LEU A 292 -5.86 -3.96 24.39
CA LEU A 292 -4.91 -5.04 24.64
C LEU A 292 -3.56 -4.55 25.16
N GLY A 293 -3.26 -3.26 25.06
CA GLY A 293 -1.97 -2.66 25.44
C GLY A 293 -0.96 -2.52 24.29
N VAL A 294 -1.33 -2.87 23.06
CA VAL A 294 -0.47 -2.76 21.87
C VAL A 294 -0.29 -1.30 21.46
N LYS A 295 0.89 -0.94 21.00
CA LYS A 295 1.20 0.39 20.45
C LYS A 295 0.79 0.48 18.99
N LEU A 296 0.36 1.67 18.57
CA LEU A 296 -0.12 1.92 17.23
C LEU A 296 0.63 3.10 16.60
N ALA A 297 1.00 2.99 15.33
CA ALA A 297 1.70 4.02 14.60
C ALA A 297 1.04 4.30 13.23
N ILE A 298 1.09 5.55 12.82
CA ILE A 298 0.78 5.95 11.43
C ILE A 298 2.09 6.06 10.67
N ASP A 299 2.19 5.35 9.57
CA ASP A 299 3.35 5.32 8.69
C ASP A 299 3.19 6.20 7.45
N ASP A 300 4.30 6.56 6.79
CA ASP A 300 4.38 7.41 5.59
C ASP A 300 3.66 8.77 5.75
N PHE A 301 3.68 9.34 6.96
CA PHE A 301 2.92 10.55 7.27
C PHE A 301 3.44 11.78 6.54
N GLY A 302 2.50 12.53 5.93
CA GLY A 302 2.74 13.75 5.17
C GLY A 302 2.70 13.54 3.65
N THR A 303 2.65 12.30 3.15
CA THR A 303 2.55 12.02 1.71
C THR A 303 1.12 11.98 1.20
N GLY A 304 0.12 11.93 2.11
CA GLY A 304 -1.30 11.82 1.82
C GLY A 304 -2.10 13.10 2.13
N TYR A 305 -3.41 12.99 2.02
CA TYR A 305 -4.37 14.07 2.35
C TYR A 305 -4.95 13.87 3.76
N SER A 306 -4.11 13.69 4.78
CA SER A 306 -4.65 13.55 6.14
C SER A 306 -5.31 14.84 6.61
N SER A 307 -6.60 14.76 6.87
CA SER A 307 -7.27 15.80 7.64
C SER A 307 -6.84 15.63 9.11
N LEU A 308 -6.30 16.68 9.70
CA LEU A 308 -5.99 16.77 11.14
C LEU A 308 -7.17 16.32 12.03
N SER A 309 -8.40 16.47 11.53
CA SER A 309 -9.62 16.02 12.21
C SER A 309 -9.68 14.50 12.36
N TYR A 310 -9.11 13.74 11.42
CA TYR A 310 -9.04 12.26 11.53
C TYR A 310 -7.92 11.83 12.48
N LEU A 311 -6.75 12.43 12.38
CA LEU A 311 -5.63 12.11 13.28
C LEU A 311 -6.02 12.27 14.77
N LYS A 312 -6.80 13.29 15.11
CA LYS A 312 -7.31 13.50 16.48
C LYS A 312 -8.25 12.37 16.94
N ARG A 313 -8.92 11.66 16.05
CA ARG A 313 -9.91 10.61 16.37
C ARG A 313 -9.30 9.22 16.42
N ILE A 314 -8.18 9.00 15.74
CA ILE A 314 -7.53 7.70 15.66
C ILE A 314 -6.66 7.51 16.91
N PRO A 315 -6.85 6.41 17.66
CA PRO A 315 -6.12 6.18 18.91
C PRO A 315 -4.72 5.62 18.64
N VAL A 316 -3.80 6.47 18.15
CA VAL A 316 -2.40 6.08 17.88
C VAL A 316 -1.43 6.64 18.92
N ASP A 317 -0.25 6.07 19.03
CA ASP A 317 0.82 6.48 19.94
C ASP A 317 1.96 7.18 19.19
N TYR A 318 2.18 6.84 17.91
CA TYR A 318 3.30 7.29 17.10
C TYR A 318 2.87 7.80 15.73
N VAL A 319 3.66 8.73 15.20
CA VAL A 319 3.61 9.17 13.80
C VAL A 319 5.01 9.02 13.22
N LYS A 320 5.14 8.33 12.06
CA LYS A 320 6.41 8.17 11.35
C LYS A 320 6.46 9.15 10.18
N ILE A 321 7.47 10.01 10.16
CA ILE A 321 7.68 10.98 9.07
C ILE A 321 8.33 10.26 7.91
N ASP A 322 7.70 10.30 6.74
CA ASP A 322 8.20 9.66 5.54
C ASP A 322 9.60 10.16 5.14
N GLN A 323 10.42 9.24 4.64
CA GLN A 323 11.78 9.51 4.18
C GLN A 323 11.89 10.61 3.12
N ALA A 324 10.83 10.89 2.35
CA ALA A 324 10.83 11.95 1.34
C ALA A 324 11.12 13.32 1.96
N PHE A 325 10.58 13.59 3.15
CA PHE A 325 10.83 14.85 3.88
C PHE A 325 12.19 14.86 4.60
N ILE A 326 12.73 13.69 4.91
CA ILE A 326 14.02 13.58 5.59
C ILE A 326 15.19 13.69 4.61
N ARG A 327 15.04 13.20 3.37
CA ARG A 327 16.08 13.29 2.33
C ARG A 327 16.44 14.73 1.96
N GLY A 328 15.45 15.62 1.94
CA GLY A 328 15.63 17.04 1.58
C GLY A 328 15.96 17.96 2.76
N LEU A 329 16.24 17.41 3.96
CA LEU A 329 16.56 18.20 5.13
C LEU A 329 17.85 19.03 4.93
N GLY A 330 17.72 20.33 5.04
CA GLY A 330 18.81 21.32 5.02
C GLY A 330 18.30 22.62 5.62
N GLU A 331 19.21 23.54 6.01
CA GLU A 331 18.80 24.84 6.56
C GLU A 331 17.97 25.63 5.54
N GLY A 332 16.75 26.04 5.94
CA GLY A 332 15.86 26.88 5.13
C GLY A 332 15.13 26.15 4.01
N THR A 333 15.18 24.83 3.94
CA THR A 333 14.44 24.04 2.94
C THR A 333 12.95 23.93 3.28
N GLU A 334 12.12 23.69 2.29
CA GLU A 334 10.69 23.43 2.46
C GLU A 334 10.45 22.16 3.30
N ASP A 335 11.24 21.12 3.05
CA ASP A 335 11.18 19.85 3.80
C ASP A 335 11.50 20.04 5.28
N ALA A 336 12.46 20.91 5.63
CA ALA A 336 12.76 21.23 7.02
C ALA A 336 11.58 21.95 7.71
N ALA A 337 10.87 22.84 6.99
CA ALA A 337 9.69 23.50 7.52
C ALA A 337 8.53 22.52 7.73
N ILE A 338 8.30 21.60 6.79
CA ILE A 338 7.28 20.56 6.87
C ILE A 338 7.58 19.61 8.03
N THR A 339 8.82 19.10 8.12
CA THR A 339 9.26 18.19 9.19
C THR A 339 9.05 18.82 10.58
N ARG A 340 9.43 20.10 10.75
CA ARG A 340 9.20 20.85 11.99
C ARG A 340 7.71 20.98 12.30
N ALA A 341 6.89 21.26 11.31
CA ALA A 341 5.44 21.38 11.49
C ALA A 341 4.81 20.05 11.90
N ILE A 342 5.25 18.92 11.33
CA ILE A 342 4.78 17.57 11.69
C ILE A 342 5.16 17.25 13.13
N ILE A 343 6.41 17.48 13.54
CA ILE A 343 6.88 17.24 14.92
C ILE A 343 6.05 18.06 15.91
N ALA A 344 5.89 19.36 15.68
CA ALA A 344 5.15 20.25 16.55
C ALA A 344 3.66 19.85 16.67
N MET A 345 3.04 19.48 15.56
CA MET A 345 1.67 19.01 15.49
C MET A 345 1.50 17.70 16.28
N ALA A 346 2.35 16.71 16.05
CA ALA A 346 2.29 15.40 16.71
C ALA A 346 2.45 15.56 18.24
N HIS A 347 3.42 16.34 18.70
CA HIS A 347 3.59 16.64 20.11
C HIS A 347 2.39 17.40 20.71
N GLY A 348 1.79 18.32 19.96
CA GLY A 348 0.55 19.01 20.35
C GLY A 348 -0.63 18.05 20.54
N LEU A 349 -0.62 16.90 19.90
CA LEU A 349 -1.58 15.80 20.05
C LEU A 349 -1.12 14.72 21.05
N SER A 350 -0.02 14.93 21.75
CA SER A 350 0.60 13.96 22.68
C SER A 350 1.04 12.65 22.00
N LEU A 351 1.40 12.72 20.73
CA LEU A 351 1.96 11.63 19.94
C LEU A 351 3.49 11.74 19.92
N LYS A 352 4.17 10.61 19.84
CA LYS A 352 5.60 10.53 19.59
C LYS A 352 5.90 10.52 18.10
N VAL A 353 7.10 10.95 17.72
CA VAL A 353 7.52 11.07 16.34
C VAL A 353 8.72 10.19 16.06
N VAL A 354 8.64 9.41 14.97
CA VAL A 354 9.76 8.65 14.41
C VAL A 354 10.11 9.27 13.06
N ALA A 355 11.35 9.66 12.83
CA ALA A 355 11.80 10.13 11.52
C ALA A 355 12.48 8.98 10.76
N GLU A 356 12.03 8.74 9.52
CA GLU A 356 12.51 7.65 8.69
C GLU A 356 13.54 8.10 7.65
N GLY A 357 14.38 7.15 7.19
CA GLY A 357 15.32 7.41 6.12
C GLY A 357 16.48 8.35 6.51
N VAL A 358 16.86 8.38 7.78
CA VAL A 358 18.03 9.16 8.25
C VAL A 358 19.31 8.50 7.75
N GLU A 359 20.03 9.16 6.85
CA GLU A 359 21.23 8.65 6.19
C GLU A 359 22.49 9.49 6.52
N HIS A 360 22.32 10.76 6.95
CA HIS A 360 23.39 11.70 7.19
C HIS A 360 23.37 12.27 8.61
N GLN A 361 24.56 12.62 9.11
CA GLN A 361 24.74 13.16 10.45
C GLN A 361 24.02 14.52 10.63
N GLU A 362 23.99 15.34 9.59
CA GLU A 362 23.30 16.64 9.62
C GLU A 362 21.79 16.50 9.82
N GLN A 363 21.17 15.44 9.20
CA GLN A 363 19.75 15.14 9.41
C GLN A 363 19.47 14.75 10.86
N LEU A 364 20.35 13.92 11.44
CA LEU A 364 20.26 13.52 12.85
C LEU A 364 20.35 14.72 13.80
N GLU A 365 21.28 15.66 13.54
CA GLU A 365 21.45 16.86 14.35
C GLU A 365 20.24 17.78 14.24
N PHE A 366 19.70 17.97 13.04
CA PHE A 366 18.46 18.72 12.84
C PHE A 366 17.29 18.10 13.64
N LEU A 367 17.07 16.79 13.53
CA LEU A 367 16.00 16.10 14.23
C LEU A 367 16.14 16.16 15.75
N LYS A 368 17.38 16.10 16.27
CA LYS A 368 17.66 16.34 17.69
C LYS A 368 17.30 17.76 18.12
N ALA A 369 17.69 18.75 17.33
CA ALA A 369 17.37 20.16 17.60
C ALA A 369 15.86 20.43 17.64
N GLU A 370 15.10 19.79 16.74
CA GLU A 370 13.64 19.87 16.68
C GLU A 370 12.93 18.94 17.68
N ARG A 371 13.68 18.22 18.55
CA ARG A 371 13.18 17.31 19.59
C ARG A 371 12.34 16.15 19.03
N CYS A 372 12.69 15.62 17.86
CA CYS A 372 12.14 14.36 17.41
C CYS A 372 12.41 13.26 18.45
N ASP A 373 11.51 12.31 18.65
CA ASP A 373 11.63 11.29 19.70
C ASP A 373 12.55 10.15 19.29
N GLU A 374 12.32 9.61 18.09
CA GLU A 374 13.04 8.43 17.58
C GLU A 374 13.43 8.65 16.10
N VAL A 375 14.49 7.97 15.69
CA VAL A 375 14.96 7.99 14.30
C VAL A 375 15.27 6.58 13.81
N GLN A 376 15.04 6.37 12.52
CA GLN A 376 15.32 5.14 11.80
C GLN A 376 15.97 5.47 10.45
N GLY A 377 17.01 4.73 10.07
CA GLY A 377 17.66 4.95 8.78
C GLY A 377 19.02 4.28 8.68
N TYR A 378 19.64 4.39 7.50
CA TYR A 378 20.90 3.72 7.21
C TYR A 378 22.10 4.32 7.97
N LEU A 379 21.95 5.52 8.52
CA LEU A 379 22.94 6.08 9.43
C LEU A 379 23.07 5.24 10.71
N ILE A 380 21.96 4.68 11.23
CA ILE A 380 21.93 3.83 12.41
C ILE A 380 22.29 2.39 12.02
N SER A 381 21.50 1.79 11.15
CA SER A 381 21.72 0.46 10.58
C SER A 381 20.79 0.20 9.40
N ARG A 382 21.25 -0.58 8.44
CA ARG A 382 20.36 -1.23 7.47
C ARG A 382 19.53 -2.30 8.18
N PRO A 383 18.40 -2.76 7.58
CA PRO A 383 17.71 -3.95 8.08
C PRO A 383 18.66 -5.15 8.15
N VAL A 384 18.76 -5.79 9.31
CA VAL A 384 19.71 -6.88 9.61
C VAL A 384 18.99 -8.11 10.16
N GLU A 385 19.65 -9.25 10.15
CA GLU A 385 19.15 -10.47 10.77
C GLU A 385 19.11 -10.32 12.30
N ALA A 386 18.25 -11.09 12.95
CA ALA A 386 18.01 -11.03 14.39
C ALA A 386 19.28 -11.16 15.25
N GLN A 387 20.22 -12.01 14.81
CA GLN A 387 21.49 -12.21 15.53
C GLN A 387 22.39 -10.98 15.46
N VAL A 388 22.42 -10.29 14.31
CA VAL A 388 23.20 -9.07 14.12
C VAL A 388 22.60 -7.94 14.96
N LEU A 389 21.27 -7.81 14.99
CA LEU A 389 20.60 -6.83 15.87
C LEU A 389 20.89 -7.12 17.34
N ALA A 390 20.93 -8.39 17.76
CA ALA A 390 21.30 -8.75 19.13
C ALA A 390 22.69 -8.27 19.52
N VAL A 391 23.65 -8.25 18.59
CA VAL A 391 25.00 -7.67 18.83
C VAL A 391 24.91 -6.16 19.01
N LEU A 392 24.19 -5.46 18.11
CA LEU A 392 24.00 -4.02 18.20
C LEU A 392 23.32 -3.59 19.51
N LEU A 393 22.34 -4.36 19.98
CA LEU A 393 21.68 -4.11 21.26
C LEU A 393 22.62 -4.26 22.46
N ARG A 394 23.54 -5.25 22.43
CA ARG A 394 24.55 -5.41 23.48
C ARG A 394 25.55 -4.26 23.51
N GLU A 395 26.04 -3.85 22.36
CA GLU A 395 26.99 -2.73 22.23
C GLU A 395 26.38 -1.40 22.67
N ASN A 396 25.07 -1.21 22.46
CA ASN A 396 24.33 0.01 22.80
C ASN A 396 23.80 0.00 24.26
N GLY A 397 23.87 -1.12 24.96
CA GLY A 397 23.41 -1.30 26.34
C GLY A 397 24.51 -1.26 27.41
N VAL A 398 25.79 -1.18 27.00
CA VAL A 398 26.93 -1.11 27.92
C VAL A 398 27.29 0.35 28.19
N ASP A 399 26.70 0.89 29.25
CA ASP A 399 27.22 2.03 30.04
C ASP A 399 27.12 1.73 31.55
#